data_25c912c80cc06ed9ea873013e3ecae11
#
_entry.id   25c912c80cc06ed9ea873013e3ecae11
#
_cell.length_a   1.000
_cell.length_b   1.000
_cell.length_c   1.000
_cell.angle_alpha   90.00
_cell.angle_beta   90.00
_cell.angle_gamma   90.00
#
_symmetry.space_group_name_H-M   'P 1'
#
loop_
_entity.id
_entity.type
_entity.pdbx_description
1 polymer ?
#
loop_
_entity_poly.entity_id
_entity_poly.type
_entity_poly.pdbx_seq_one_letter_code
_entity_poly.pdbx_strand_id
1 'polypeptide(L)'
;MGIVLNQSLKNTIITYIGFAIGGISTIFLFPSILGKTYYGLSNYILSCANVIMPLFAIGMQNTLVKFYSQCKTENEQNQFLSFSVLFPLVLTIPLLLLGLFFYDEISLFVTKKNPIVKEFIYLIPFIGLCMAYFEIFYAWARVHMH
;
A
#
# COMPACT_ATOMS: atom_id res chain seq x y z
N MET A 1 -23.56 27.91 -5.77
CA MET A 1 -22.10 27.88 -5.49
C MET A 1 -21.75 27.68 -4.00
N GLY A 2 -22.59 28.01 -3.02
CA GLY A 2 -22.27 27.88 -1.58
C GLY A 2 -22.07 26.46 -1.04
N ILE A 3 -22.76 25.44 -1.57
CA ILE A 3 -22.70 24.05 -1.06
C ILE A 3 -21.34 23.41 -1.35
N VAL A 4 -20.87 23.54 -2.58
CA VAL A 4 -19.57 22.97 -3.00
C VAL A 4 -18.41 23.61 -2.24
N LEU A 5 -18.47 24.93 -2.05
CA LEU A 5 -17.45 25.69 -1.32
C LEU A 5 -17.40 25.27 0.15
N ASN A 6 -18.57 25.06 0.76
CA ASN A 6 -18.68 24.65 2.17
C ASN A 6 -18.18 23.21 2.38
N GLN A 7 -18.46 22.29 1.44
CA GLN A 7 -17.93 20.93 1.46
C GLN A 7 -16.42 20.90 1.27
N SER A 8 -15.90 21.67 0.31
CA SER A 8 -14.47 21.77 0.06
C SER A 8 -13.73 22.30 1.28
N LEU A 9 -14.27 23.34 1.92
CA LEU A 9 -13.67 23.95 3.11
C LEU A 9 -13.66 23.01 4.30
N LYS A 10 -14.74 22.26 4.54
CA LYS A 10 -14.81 21.22 5.58
C LYS A 10 -13.79 20.12 5.33
N ASN A 11 -13.70 19.60 4.10
CA ASN A 11 -12.73 18.57 3.75
C ASN A 11 -11.30 19.06 3.93
N THR A 12 -11.01 20.30 3.54
CA THR A 12 -9.70 20.91 3.74
C THR A 12 -9.33 20.99 5.22
N ILE A 13 -10.22 21.50 6.07
CA ILE A 13 -9.99 21.61 7.52
C ILE A 13 -9.74 20.21 8.13
N ILE A 14 -10.57 19.22 7.81
CA ILE A 14 -10.42 17.85 8.32
C ILE A 14 -9.07 17.27 7.88
N THR A 15 -8.68 17.49 6.64
CA THR A 15 -7.39 17.04 6.12
C THR A 15 -6.21 17.68 6.86
N TYR A 16 -6.24 18.98 7.10
CA TYR A 16 -5.18 19.67 7.85
C TYR A 16 -5.10 19.23 9.31
N ILE A 17 -6.25 19.01 9.97
CA ILE A 17 -6.28 18.43 11.31
C ILE A 17 -5.65 17.03 11.31
N GLY A 18 -5.99 16.19 10.33
CA GLY A 18 -5.38 14.87 10.16
C GLY A 18 -3.86 14.95 9.98
N PHE A 19 -3.37 15.86 9.15
CA PHE A 19 -1.94 16.11 8.97
C PHE A 19 -1.25 16.59 10.25
N ALA A 20 -1.89 17.48 11.01
CA ALA A 20 -1.33 17.98 12.29
C ALA A 20 -1.20 16.82 13.30
N ILE A 21 -2.25 16.00 13.45
CA ILE A 21 -2.22 14.83 14.34
C ILE A 21 -1.16 13.82 13.87
N GLY A 22 -1.14 13.50 12.57
CA GLY A 22 -0.14 12.60 11.98
C GLY A 22 1.28 13.12 12.15
N GLY A 23 1.51 14.43 11.91
CA GLY A 23 2.82 15.07 12.08
C GLY A 23 3.31 15.02 13.52
N ILE A 24 2.46 15.35 14.49
CA ILE A 24 2.80 15.27 15.92
C ILE A 24 3.12 13.83 16.30
N SER A 25 2.31 12.87 15.88
CA SER A 25 2.51 11.45 16.15
C SER A 25 3.85 10.95 15.57
N THR A 26 4.15 11.31 14.34
CA THR A 26 5.34 10.86 13.61
C THR A 26 6.63 11.47 14.16
N ILE A 27 6.60 12.76 14.53
CA ILE A 27 7.80 13.49 14.96
C ILE A 27 8.09 13.25 16.46
N PHE A 28 7.07 13.21 17.29
CA PHE A 28 7.25 13.16 18.74
C PHE A 28 6.88 11.80 19.34
N LEU A 29 5.71 11.27 19.01
CA LEU A 29 5.15 10.11 19.71
C LEU A 29 5.87 8.82 19.33
N PHE A 30 6.01 8.52 18.04
CA PHE A 30 6.67 7.30 17.60
C PHE A 30 8.13 7.22 17.99
N PRO A 31 8.99 8.25 17.81
CA PRO A 31 10.38 8.20 18.25
C PRO A 31 10.55 8.09 19.78
N SER A 32 9.60 8.63 20.57
CA SER A 32 9.65 8.54 22.03
C SER A 32 9.27 7.17 22.57
N ILE A 33 8.34 6.48 21.91
CA ILE A 33 7.86 5.15 22.34
C ILE A 33 8.75 4.03 21.78
N LEU A 34 9.02 4.03 20.47
CA LEU A 34 9.80 2.98 19.82
C LEU A 34 11.33 3.17 19.95
N GLY A 35 11.78 4.38 20.27
CA GLY A 35 13.18 4.75 20.16
C GLY A 35 13.60 4.99 18.70
N LYS A 36 14.67 5.75 18.51
CA LYS A 36 15.13 6.19 17.19
C LYS A 36 15.48 5.03 16.25
N THR A 37 16.04 3.94 16.80
CA THR A 37 16.47 2.76 16.02
C THR A 37 15.30 2.00 15.44
N TYR A 38 14.30 1.65 16.25
CA TYR A 38 13.13 0.89 15.78
C TYR A 38 12.19 1.74 14.94
N TYR A 39 12.07 3.03 15.23
CA TYR A 39 11.34 3.95 14.39
C TYR A 39 11.97 4.06 12.99
N GLY A 40 13.29 4.20 12.91
CA GLY A 40 14.03 4.18 11.65
C GLY A 40 13.87 2.85 10.89
N LEU A 41 13.90 1.72 11.61
CA LEU A 41 13.66 0.39 11.06
C LEU A 41 12.27 0.27 10.44
N SER A 42 11.23 0.69 11.15
CA SER A 42 9.85 0.66 10.65
C SER A 42 9.69 1.48 9.37
N ASN A 43 10.23 2.71 9.34
CA ASN A 43 10.20 3.55 8.14
C ASN A 43 10.97 2.93 6.96
N TYR A 44 12.10 2.27 7.23
CA TYR A 44 12.87 1.59 6.20
C TYR A 44 12.11 0.41 5.61
N ILE A 45 11.51 -0.45 6.44
CA ILE A 45 10.69 -1.58 6.01
C ILE A 45 9.50 -1.09 5.17
N LEU A 46 8.78 -0.06 5.63
CA LEU A 46 7.67 0.53 4.90
C LEU A 46 8.12 1.12 3.56
N SER A 47 9.28 1.76 3.52
CA SER A 47 9.83 2.30 2.26
C SER A 47 10.17 1.20 1.26
N CYS A 48 10.77 0.10 1.71
CA CYS A 48 11.03 -1.07 0.87
C CYS A 48 9.72 -1.71 0.38
N ALA A 49 8.72 -1.84 1.25
CA ALA A 49 7.41 -2.37 0.90
C ALA A 49 6.70 -1.51 -0.14
N ASN A 50 6.79 -0.17 -0.04
CA ASN A 50 6.26 0.77 -1.03
C ASN A 50 6.90 0.59 -2.43
N VAL A 51 8.18 0.26 -2.50
CA VAL A 51 8.87 -0.01 -3.78
C VAL A 51 8.39 -1.32 -4.41
N ILE A 52 8.09 -2.33 -3.58
CA ILE A 52 7.65 -3.66 -4.05
C ILE A 52 6.14 -3.69 -4.35
N MET A 53 5.34 -2.88 -3.64
CA MET A 53 3.89 -2.82 -3.79
C MET A 53 3.40 -2.76 -5.25
N PRO A 54 3.95 -1.92 -6.15
CA PRO A 54 3.49 -1.88 -7.54
C PRO A 54 3.72 -3.18 -8.31
N LEU A 55 4.73 -3.97 -7.94
CA LEU A 55 5.00 -5.28 -8.54
C LEU A 55 3.91 -6.30 -8.14
N PHE A 56 3.42 -6.25 -6.92
CA PHE A 56 2.32 -7.10 -6.46
C PHE A 56 0.97 -6.65 -6.98
N ALA A 57 0.72 -5.32 -7.03
CA ALA A 57 -0.52 -4.77 -7.55
C ALA A 57 -0.67 -4.91 -9.07
N ILE A 58 0.45 -4.96 -9.82
CA ILE A 58 0.54 -5.11 -11.29
C ILE A 58 -0.37 -4.11 -12.03
N GLY A 59 -0.57 -2.93 -11.45
CA GLY A 59 -1.41 -1.89 -12.01
C GLY A 59 -2.92 -2.18 -11.98
N MET A 60 -3.38 -3.23 -11.26
CA MET A 60 -4.79 -3.61 -11.21
C MET A 60 -5.68 -2.50 -10.64
N GLN A 61 -5.20 -1.69 -9.70
CA GLN A 61 -5.92 -0.53 -9.19
C GLN A 61 -6.28 0.46 -10.29
N ASN A 62 -5.36 0.71 -11.23
CA ASN A 62 -5.58 1.62 -12.36
C ASN A 62 -6.49 0.99 -13.42
N THR A 63 -6.32 -0.31 -13.68
CA THR A 63 -7.14 -1.10 -14.58
C THR A 63 -8.59 -1.09 -14.10
N LEU A 64 -8.80 -1.29 -12.80
CA LEU A 64 -10.11 -1.29 -12.17
C LEU A 64 -10.82 0.06 -12.37
N VAL A 65 -10.15 1.17 -12.06
CA VAL A 65 -10.71 2.52 -12.24
C VAL A 65 -11.07 2.80 -13.70
N LYS A 66 -10.22 2.36 -14.64
CA LYS A 66 -10.40 2.66 -16.08
C LYS A 66 -11.53 1.83 -16.71
N PHE A 67 -11.62 0.56 -16.39
CA PHE A 67 -12.49 -0.38 -17.11
C PHE A 67 -13.79 -0.74 -16.37
N TYR A 68 -13.89 -0.42 -15.07
CA TYR A 68 -15.09 -0.72 -14.29
C TYR A 68 -16.38 -0.12 -14.90
N SER A 69 -16.30 1.11 -15.40
CA SER A 69 -17.43 1.80 -16.04
C SER A 69 -17.91 1.15 -17.36
N GLN A 70 -17.13 0.23 -17.93
CA GLN A 70 -17.50 -0.53 -19.12
C GLN A 70 -18.33 -1.77 -18.79
N CYS A 71 -18.29 -2.24 -17.54
CA CYS A 71 -19.10 -3.34 -17.05
C CYS A 71 -20.54 -2.87 -16.86
N LYS A 72 -21.47 -3.41 -17.69
CA LYS A 72 -22.87 -2.96 -17.73
C LYS A 72 -23.78 -3.71 -16.77
N THR A 73 -23.39 -4.91 -16.36
CA THR A 73 -24.17 -5.77 -15.47
C THR A 73 -23.44 -6.00 -14.15
N GLU A 74 -24.21 -6.19 -13.06
CA GLU A 74 -23.63 -6.51 -11.75
C GLU A 74 -22.76 -7.78 -11.79
N ASN A 75 -23.14 -8.74 -12.62
CA ASN A 75 -22.36 -9.97 -12.78
C ASN A 75 -21.00 -9.70 -13.41
N GLU A 76 -20.91 -8.83 -14.44
CA GLU A 76 -19.64 -8.41 -15.04
C GLU A 76 -18.77 -7.65 -14.02
N GLN A 77 -19.37 -6.78 -13.22
CA GLN A 77 -18.68 -6.03 -12.17
C GLN A 77 -18.06 -6.97 -11.11
N ASN A 78 -18.84 -7.96 -10.65
CA ASN A 78 -18.38 -8.94 -9.67
C ASN A 78 -17.30 -9.86 -10.24
N GLN A 79 -17.42 -10.28 -11.49
CA GLN A 79 -16.38 -11.07 -12.18
C GLN A 79 -15.09 -10.26 -12.34
N PHE A 80 -15.21 -8.99 -12.72
CA PHE A 80 -14.06 -8.11 -12.87
C PHE A 80 -13.37 -7.82 -11.54
N LEU A 81 -14.13 -7.62 -10.46
CA LEU A 81 -13.57 -7.51 -9.12
C LEU A 81 -12.85 -8.79 -8.70
N SER A 82 -13.48 -9.95 -8.89
CA SER A 82 -12.87 -11.24 -8.57
C SER A 82 -11.56 -11.46 -9.34
N PHE A 83 -11.56 -11.13 -10.62
CA PHE A 83 -10.35 -11.15 -11.44
C PHE A 83 -9.27 -10.19 -10.89
N SER A 84 -9.67 -8.97 -10.53
CA SER A 84 -8.75 -7.94 -10.02
C SER A 84 -8.10 -8.34 -8.68
N VAL A 85 -8.74 -9.20 -7.92
CA VAL A 85 -8.21 -9.73 -6.65
C VAL A 85 -7.38 -11.00 -6.88
N LEU A 86 -7.87 -11.93 -7.71
CA LEU A 86 -7.20 -13.23 -7.91
C LEU A 86 -5.96 -13.14 -8.79
N PHE A 87 -5.99 -12.32 -9.84
CA PHE A 87 -4.88 -12.20 -10.78
C PHE A 87 -3.56 -11.74 -10.13
N PRO A 88 -3.54 -10.66 -9.31
CA PRO A 88 -2.35 -10.29 -8.57
C PRO A 88 -1.86 -11.39 -7.61
N LEU A 89 -2.77 -12.12 -6.97
CA LEU A 89 -2.42 -13.22 -6.07
C LEU A 89 -1.64 -14.31 -6.80
N VAL A 90 -2.14 -14.74 -7.96
CA VAL A 90 -1.48 -15.77 -8.77
C VAL A 90 -0.09 -15.32 -9.24
N LEU A 91 0.06 -14.04 -9.63
CA LEU A 91 1.36 -13.50 -10.06
C LEU A 91 2.33 -13.23 -8.89
N THR A 92 1.80 -13.00 -7.70
CA THR A 92 2.63 -12.83 -6.49
C THR A 92 3.39 -14.12 -6.15
N ILE A 93 2.82 -15.31 -6.40
CA ILE A 93 3.46 -16.59 -6.09
C ILE A 93 4.83 -16.74 -6.80
N PRO A 94 4.96 -16.62 -8.13
CA PRO A 94 6.25 -16.70 -8.79
C PRO A 94 7.22 -15.57 -8.39
N LEU A 95 6.71 -14.37 -8.08
CA LEU A 95 7.54 -13.28 -7.59
C LEU A 95 8.14 -13.60 -6.21
N LEU A 96 7.36 -14.20 -5.31
CA LEU A 96 7.85 -14.65 -4.00
C LEU A 96 8.86 -15.80 -4.15
N LEU A 97 8.63 -16.74 -5.06
CA LEU A 97 9.58 -17.83 -5.33
C LEU A 97 10.90 -17.28 -5.88
N LEU A 98 10.88 -16.32 -6.80
CA LEU A 98 12.08 -15.61 -7.24
C LEU A 98 12.77 -14.88 -6.09
N GLY A 99 12.03 -14.20 -5.23
CA GLY A 99 12.56 -13.55 -4.03
C GLY A 99 13.22 -14.53 -3.06
N LEU A 100 12.68 -15.75 -2.91
CA LEU A 100 13.31 -16.82 -2.12
C LEU A 100 14.58 -17.36 -2.77
N PHE A 101 14.59 -17.49 -4.09
CA PHE A 101 15.77 -17.96 -4.84
C PHE A 101 16.96 -16.99 -4.73
N PHE A 102 16.67 -15.67 -4.76
CA PHE A 102 17.68 -14.61 -4.60
C PHE A 102 17.74 -14.05 -3.18
N TYR A 103 17.32 -14.83 -2.17
CA TYR A 103 17.21 -14.34 -0.80
C TYR A 103 18.54 -13.81 -0.24
N ASP A 104 19.64 -14.50 -0.50
CA ASP A 104 20.94 -14.12 0.04
C ASP A 104 21.45 -12.79 -0.53
N GLU A 105 21.30 -12.58 -1.84
CA GLU A 105 21.67 -11.34 -2.51
C GLU A 105 20.78 -10.18 -2.06
N ILE A 106 19.46 -10.40 -1.99
CA ILE A 106 18.49 -9.40 -1.51
C ILE A 106 18.78 -9.06 -0.05
N SER A 107 19.01 -10.07 0.79
CA SER A 107 19.33 -9.90 2.19
C SER A 107 20.60 -9.06 2.36
N LEU A 108 21.69 -9.39 1.65
CA LEU A 108 22.93 -8.63 1.67
C LEU A 108 22.72 -7.17 1.26
N PHE A 109 21.94 -6.93 0.21
CA PHE A 109 21.67 -5.58 -0.28
C PHE A 109 20.85 -4.76 0.72
N VAL A 110 19.78 -5.35 1.25
CA VAL A 110 18.82 -4.66 2.15
C VAL A 110 19.43 -4.42 3.53
N THR A 111 20.27 -5.34 4.02
CA THR A 111 20.88 -5.26 5.36
C THR A 111 22.20 -4.52 5.41
N LYS A 112 22.77 -4.16 4.27
CA LYS A 112 24.08 -3.49 4.16
C LYS A 112 24.26 -2.27 5.09
N LYS A 113 23.19 -1.48 5.26
CA LYS A 113 23.20 -0.27 6.11
C LYS A 113 22.71 -0.50 7.54
N ASN A 114 21.92 -1.54 7.76
CA ASN A 114 21.34 -1.83 9.08
C ASN A 114 21.13 -3.34 9.27
N PRO A 115 22.00 -4.01 10.03
CA PRO A 115 21.92 -5.45 10.25
C PRO A 115 20.64 -5.92 10.93
N ILE A 116 19.99 -5.06 11.73
CA ILE A 116 18.73 -5.38 12.44
C ILE A 116 17.60 -5.69 11.44
N VAL A 117 17.65 -5.13 10.23
CA VAL A 117 16.66 -5.39 9.18
C VAL A 117 16.58 -6.87 8.81
N LYS A 118 17.67 -7.65 9.00
CA LYS A 118 17.72 -9.08 8.68
C LYS A 118 16.65 -9.88 9.41
N GLU A 119 16.38 -9.55 10.66
CA GLU A 119 15.35 -10.23 11.46
C GLU A 119 13.93 -9.97 10.97
N PHE A 120 13.72 -8.84 10.27
CA PHE A 120 12.41 -8.38 9.84
C PHE A 120 12.23 -8.36 8.32
N ILE A 121 13.18 -8.93 7.56
CA ILE A 121 13.18 -8.85 6.09
C ILE A 121 11.92 -9.49 5.47
N TYR A 122 11.36 -10.53 6.10
CA TYR A 122 10.15 -11.21 5.66
C TYR A 122 8.90 -10.33 5.75
N LEU A 123 8.92 -9.27 6.59
CA LEU A 123 7.82 -8.31 6.67
C LEU A 123 7.70 -7.45 5.41
N ILE A 124 8.80 -7.22 4.69
CA ILE A 124 8.82 -6.37 3.50
C ILE A 124 7.83 -6.88 2.43
N PRO A 125 7.94 -8.12 1.93
CA PRO A 125 6.99 -8.63 0.95
C PRO A 125 5.58 -8.78 1.51
N PHE A 126 5.43 -9.13 2.79
CA PHE A 126 4.12 -9.26 3.43
C PHE A 126 3.39 -7.91 3.47
N ILE A 127 4.06 -6.86 3.95
CA ILE A 127 3.48 -5.50 3.99
C ILE A 127 3.22 -4.99 2.58
N GLY A 128 4.16 -5.19 1.64
CA GLY A 128 3.98 -4.81 0.24
C GLY A 128 2.74 -5.44 -0.40
N LEU A 129 2.49 -6.71 -0.11
CA LEU A 129 1.29 -7.42 -0.56
C LEU A 129 0.01 -6.83 0.06
N CYS A 130 0.00 -6.61 1.37
CA CYS A 130 -1.13 -5.97 2.06
C CYS A 130 -1.43 -4.58 1.48
N MET A 131 -0.40 -3.78 1.20
CA MET A 131 -0.55 -2.45 0.60
C MET A 131 -1.09 -2.54 -0.84
N ALA A 132 -0.64 -3.51 -1.64
CA ALA A 132 -1.14 -3.74 -2.99
C ALA A 132 -2.64 -4.06 -2.98
N TYR A 133 -3.08 -4.93 -2.09
CA TYR A 133 -4.51 -5.23 -1.92
C TYR A 133 -5.31 -4.06 -1.39
N PHE A 134 -4.76 -3.29 -0.47
CA PHE A 134 -5.39 -2.06 0.00
C PHE A 134 -5.68 -1.10 -1.16
N GLU A 135 -4.72 -0.88 -2.06
CA GLU A 135 -4.90 -0.04 -3.24
C GLU A 135 -5.96 -0.57 -4.20
N ILE A 136 -6.04 -1.90 -4.41
CA ILE A 136 -7.07 -2.52 -5.25
C ILE A 136 -8.47 -2.31 -4.64
N PHE A 137 -8.64 -2.58 -3.35
CA PHE A 137 -9.92 -2.37 -2.66
C PHE A 137 -10.29 -0.90 -2.55
N TYR A 138 -9.32 -0.03 -2.34
CA TYR A 138 -9.54 1.42 -2.36
C TYR A 138 -10.01 1.91 -3.73
N ALA A 139 -9.38 1.43 -4.80
CA ALA A 139 -9.81 1.73 -6.17
C ALA A 139 -11.23 1.24 -6.45
N TRP A 140 -11.56 0.02 -6.00
CA TRP A 140 -12.91 -0.54 -6.12
C TRP A 140 -13.95 0.28 -5.35
N ALA A 141 -13.68 0.62 -4.10
CA ALA A 141 -14.58 1.45 -3.29
C ALA A 141 -14.85 2.81 -3.96
N ARG A 142 -13.82 3.42 -4.55
CA ARG A 142 -13.92 4.71 -5.24
C ARG A 142 -14.81 4.65 -6.49
N VAL A 143 -14.72 3.57 -7.28
CA VAL A 143 -15.55 3.45 -8.51
C VAL A 143 -16.98 3.01 -8.21
N HIS A 144 -17.22 2.38 -7.06
CA HIS A 144 -18.55 1.93 -6.66
C HIS A 144 -19.39 3.04 -5.98
N MET A 145 -18.75 4.10 -5.49
CA MET A 145 -19.42 5.25 -4.88
C MET A 145 -19.93 6.29 -5.89
N HIS A 146 -19.69 6.11 -7.19
CA HIS A 146 -20.14 6.94 -8.29
C HIS A 146 -21.17 6.20 -9.15
#